data_f5d5206a289ad14c40b5c6b5b20ec551
#
_entry.id   f5d5206a289ad14c40b5c6b5b20ec551
#
_cell.length_a   1.000
_cell.length_b   1.000
_cell.length_c   1.000
_cell.angle_alpha   90.00
_cell.angle_beta   90.00
_cell.angle_gamma   90.00
#
_symmetry.space_group_name_H-M   'P 1'
#
loop_
_entity.id
_entity.type
_entity.pdbx_description
1 polymer ?
#
loop_
_entity_poly.entity_id
_entity_poly.type
_entity_poly.pdbx_seq_one_letter_code
_entity_poly.pdbx_strand_id
1 'polypeptide(L)'
;MISSLRRIEYIQAIQRRSISTDRLDPQSRLFDPIKAAAYLGRRGNTNEAVWLTFVATHFGKHRTDEWRLTANVMGSFGQGPTWTATQFGTNKPDFHAMLVRNEALLRYPRQSGRYSNHRQYQSKQPDHIFRTFDTFYDWLFSQGSFQSLLEHVHRNCGQEPTAGFDFMYRMLNGVSGFGRLANSIFLRC
;
A
#
# COMPACT_ATOMS: atom_id res chain seq x y z
N MET A 1 -3.91 34.63 11.01
CA MET A 1 -2.96 34.05 12.01
C MET A 1 -3.56 32.92 12.85
N ILE A 2 -4.78 33.04 13.39
CA ILE A 2 -5.44 32.01 14.24
C ILE A 2 -5.68 30.67 13.49
N SER A 3 -6.00 30.69 12.19
CA SER A 3 -6.23 29.49 11.39
C SER A 3 -4.99 28.60 11.21
N SER A 4 -3.81 29.22 11.10
CA SER A 4 -2.54 28.49 10.92
C SER A 4 -2.07 27.80 12.20
N LEU A 5 -2.25 28.46 13.36
CA LEU A 5 -1.92 27.89 14.67
C LEU A 5 -2.80 26.67 14.97
N ARG A 6 -4.12 26.75 14.73
CA ARG A 6 -5.03 25.62 14.92
C ARG A 6 -4.68 24.42 14.01
N ARG A 7 -4.18 24.66 12.80
CA ARG A 7 -3.70 23.59 11.91
C ARG A 7 -2.44 22.92 12.49
N ILE A 8 -1.51 23.70 13.01
CA ILE A 8 -0.28 23.19 13.62
C ILE A 8 -0.61 22.35 14.86
N GLU A 9 -1.47 22.87 15.76
CA GLU A 9 -1.93 22.15 16.95
C GLU A 9 -2.66 20.84 16.57
N TYR A 10 -3.50 20.87 15.55
CA TYR A 10 -4.20 19.69 15.05
C TYR A 10 -3.22 18.63 14.49
N ILE A 11 -2.24 19.05 13.68
CA ILE A 11 -1.20 18.18 13.15
C ILE A 11 -0.38 17.56 14.29
N GLN A 12 0.03 18.36 15.26
CA GLN A 12 0.77 17.89 16.43
C GLN A 12 -0.06 16.91 17.28
N ALA A 13 -1.35 17.17 17.46
CA ALA A 13 -2.25 16.27 18.17
C ALA A 13 -2.42 14.93 17.44
N ILE A 14 -2.50 14.93 16.11
CA ILE A 14 -2.54 13.71 15.30
C ILE A 14 -1.22 12.94 15.40
N GLN A 15 -0.09 13.62 15.31
CA GLN A 15 1.24 13.00 15.39
C GLN A 15 1.50 12.33 16.75
N ARG A 16 0.91 12.84 17.82
CA ARG A 16 1.03 12.31 19.19
C ARG A 16 0.06 11.16 19.49
N ARG A 17 -0.95 10.92 18.65
CA ARG A 17 -1.90 9.83 18.89
C ARG A 17 -1.20 8.47 18.79
N SER A 18 -1.41 7.64 19.81
CA SER A 18 -1.00 6.25 19.75
C SER A 18 -1.83 5.51 18.69
N ILE A 19 -1.16 4.70 17.90
CA ILE A 19 -1.82 3.81 16.92
C ILE A 19 -1.77 2.42 17.53
N SER A 20 -2.94 1.78 17.69
CA SER A 20 -3.04 0.40 18.18
C SER A 20 -2.37 -0.57 17.20
N THR A 21 -1.66 -1.56 17.72
CA THR A 21 -1.08 -2.66 16.95
C THR A 21 -2.13 -3.54 16.27
N ASP A 22 -3.37 -3.55 16.75
CA ASP A 22 -4.48 -4.29 16.12
C ASP A 22 -4.75 -3.82 14.68
N ARG A 23 -4.25 -2.62 14.33
CA ARG A 23 -4.38 -2.11 12.97
C ARG A 23 -3.44 -2.76 11.96
N LEU A 24 -2.42 -3.47 12.43
CA LEU A 24 -1.49 -4.22 11.59
C LEU A 24 -2.03 -5.60 11.22
N ASP A 25 -2.93 -6.15 12.05
CA ASP A 25 -3.45 -7.50 11.86
C ASP A 25 -4.61 -7.51 10.86
N PRO A 26 -4.48 -8.13 9.68
CA PRO A 26 -5.56 -8.25 8.71
C PRO A 26 -6.79 -9.01 9.24
N GLN A 27 -6.65 -9.81 10.29
CA GLN A 27 -7.77 -10.54 10.91
C GLN A 27 -8.51 -9.67 11.95
N SER A 28 -7.92 -8.56 12.36
CA SER A 28 -8.55 -7.63 13.29
C SER A 28 -9.66 -6.83 12.61
N ARG A 29 -10.77 -6.62 13.32
CA ARG A 29 -11.82 -5.67 12.91
C ARG A 29 -11.34 -4.22 12.84
N LEU A 30 -10.23 -3.92 13.50
CA LEU A 30 -9.61 -2.60 13.52
C LEU A 30 -8.56 -2.42 12.41
N PHE A 31 -8.34 -3.41 11.56
CA PHE A 31 -7.36 -3.35 10.49
C PHE A 31 -7.51 -2.06 9.66
N ASP A 32 -6.39 -1.36 9.50
CA ASP A 32 -6.34 -0.13 8.71
C ASP A 32 -4.92 0.00 8.13
N PRO A 33 -4.71 -0.33 6.86
CA PRO A 33 -3.37 -0.40 6.28
C PRO A 33 -2.66 0.96 6.26
N ILE A 34 -3.40 2.09 6.19
CA ILE A 34 -2.80 3.43 6.24
C ILE A 34 -2.30 3.75 7.65
N LYS A 35 -3.09 3.42 8.68
CA LYS A 35 -2.64 3.62 10.07
C LYS A 35 -1.52 2.65 10.44
N ALA A 36 -1.58 1.41 9.92
CA ALA A 36 -0.50 0.45 10.06
C ALA A 36 0.80 0.95 9.42
N ALA A 37 0.73 1.49 8.19
CA ALA A 37 1.87 2.10 7.52
C ALA A 37 2.47 3.26 8.34
N ALA A 38 1.62 4.17 8.85
CA ALA A 38 2.08 5.25 9.71
C ALA A 38 2.73 4.76 11.02
N TYR A 39 2.20 3.69 11.62
CA TYR A 39 2.79 3.06 12.81
C TYR A 39 4.18 2.50 12.52
N LEU A 40 4.33 1.76 11.42
CA LEU A 40 5.59 1.13 11.02
C LEU A 40 6.63 2.16 10.60
N GLY A 41 6.23 3.19 9.84
CA GLY A 41 7.11 4.28 9.44
C GLY A 41 7.70 5.03 10.64
N ARG A 42 6.89 5.30 11.68
CA ARG A 42 7.39 5.92 12.94
C ARG A 42 8.41 5.05 13.70
N ARG A 43 8.47 3.75 13.41
CA ARG A 43 9.40 2.80 14.02
C ARG A 43 10.58 2.44 13.12
N GLY A 44 10.72 3.13 11.98
CA GLY A 44 11.82 2.92 11.04
C GLY A 44 11.62 1.73 10.10
N ASN A 45 10.47 1.01 10.17
CA ASN A 45 10.17 -0.06 9.22
C ASN A 45 9.55 0.53 7.94
N THR A 46 10.37 1.27 7.19
CA THR A 46 9.92 2.05 6.03
C THR A 46 9.52 1.17 4.85
N ASN A 47 10.20 0.06 4.60
CA ASN A 47 9.85 -0.85 3.50
C ASN A 47 8.43 -1.40 3.67
N GLU A 48 8.08 -1.86 4.86
CA GLU A 48 6.75 -2.39 5.15
C GLU A 48 5.69 -1.29 5.19
N ALA A 49 6.04 -0.09 5.66
CA ALA A 49 5.14 1.07 5.62
C ALA A 49 4.76 1.44 4.17
N VAL A 50 5.75 1.47 3.27
CA VAL A 50 5.53 1.75 1.84
C VAL A 50 4.76 0.62 1.17
N TRP A 51 5.04 -0.64 1.51
CA TRP A 51 4.27 -1.80 1.04
C TRP A 51 2.79 -1.70 1.41
N LEU A 52 2.47 -1.42 2.67
CA LEU A 52 1.08 -1.25 3.11
C LEU A 52 0.39 -0.05 2.47
N THR A 53 1.11 1.05 2.24
CA THR A 53 0.59 2.22 1.51
C THR A 53 0.25 1.85 0.07
N PHE A 54 1.10 1.07 -0.59
CA PHE A 54 0.84 0.53 -1.93
C PHE A 54 -0.42 -0.35 -1.93
N VAL A 55 -0.51 -1.33 -1.03
CA VAL A 55 -1.66 -2.23 -0.94
C VAL A 55 -2.96 -1.46 -0.71
N ALA A 56 -2.93 -0.47 0.19
CA ALA A 56 -4.06 0.42 0.46
C ALA A 56 -4.47 1.22 -0.80
N THR A 57 -3.50 1.70 -1.57
CA THR A 57 -3.74 2.42 -2.82
C THR A 57 -4.28 1.49 -3.90
N HIS A 58 -3.76 0.27 -3.98
CA HIS A 58 -4.17 -0.73 -4.97
C HIS A 58 -5.65 -1.13 -4.83
N PHE A 59 -6.08 -1.52 -3.64
CA PHE A 59 -7.47 -1.94 -3.39
C PHE A 59 -8.40 -0.75 -3.12
N GLY A 60 -7.92 0.26 -2.43
CA GLY A 60 -8.66 1.42 -1.98
C GLY A 60 -9.66 1.11 -0.86
N LYS A 61 -10.03 2.12 -0.09
CA LYS A 61 -11.05 2.01 0.95
C LYS A 61 -12.44 2.07 0.32
N HIS A 62 -13.24 1.00 0.47
CA HIS A 62 -14.62 1.00 0.01
C HIS A 62 -15.53 1.71 1.02
N ARG A 63 -16.54 2.42 0.53
CA ARG A 63 -17.43 3.24 1.38
C ARG A 63 -18.12 2.45 2.50
N THR A 64 -18.56 1.22 2.23
CA THR A 64 -19.29 0.38 3.21
C THR A 64 -18.49 -0.79 3.73
N ASP A 65 -17.62 -1.36 2.88
CA ASP A 65 -16.82 -2.54 3.23
C ASP A 65 -15.47 -2.16 3.83
N GLU A 66 -15.17 -0.86 3.84
CA GLU A 66 -13.93 -0.31 4.36
C GLU A 66 -12.69 -1.01 3.77
N TRP A 67 -11.83 -1.57 4.60
CA TRP A 67 -10.61 -2.27 4.23
C TRP A 67 -10.77 -3.78 4.10
N ARG A 68 -12.01 -4.31 4.10
CA ARG A 68 -12.26 -5.77 4.14
C ARG A 68 -11.60 -6.53 3.00
N LEU A 69 -11.60 -6.02 1.77
CA LEU A 69 -10.90 -6.69 0.66
C LEU A 69 -9.39 -6.70 0.87
N THR A 70 -8.82 -5.57 1.28
CA THR A 70 -7.40 -5.45 1.61
C THR A 70 -7.02 -6.43 2.72
N ALA A 71 -7.82 -6.49 3.79
CA ALA A 71 -7.63 -7.40 4.91
C ALA A 71 -7.65 -8.87 4.46
N ASN A 72 -8.64 -9.25 3.63
CA ASN A 72 -8.74 -10.61 3.11
C ASN A 72 -7.54 -11.01 2.26
N VAL A 73 -7.13 -10.17 1.32
CA VAL A 73 -5.96 -10.50 0.48
C VAL A 73 -4.68 -10.54 1.32
N MET A 74 -4.46 -9.52 2.17
CA MET A 74 -3.28 -9.47 3.03
C MET A 74 -3.21 -10.61 4.05
N GLY A 75 -4.35 -11.07 4.56
CA GLY A 75 -4.47 -12.18 5.51
C GLY A 75 -4.75 -13.54 4.85
N SER A 76 -4.48 -13.70 3.55
CA SER A 76 -4.69 -14.97 2.82
C SER A 76 -6.12 -15.51 2.95
N PHE A 77 -7.14 -14.64 3.02
CA PHE A 77 -8.53 -15.02 3.29
C PHE A 77 -8.71 -15.88 4.55
N GLY A 78 -7.85 -15.66 5.55
CA GLY A 78 -7.86 -16.43 6.80
C GLY A 78 -7.24 -17.84 6.71
N GLN A 79 -6.61 -18.20 5.60
CA GLN A 79 -6.12 -19.56 5.32
C GLN A 79 -4.60 -19.65 5.14
N GLY A 80 -3.85 -18.64 5.56
CA GLY A 80 -2.41 -18.63 5.34
C GLY A 80 -1.69 -17.46 6.03
N PRO A 81 -0.47 -17.13 5.61
CA PRO A 81 0.32 -16.08 6.20
C PRO A 81 -0.22 -14.69 5.89
N THR A 82 0.22 -13.71 6.66
CA THR A 82 0.08 -12.29 6.32
C THR A 82 1.12 -11.92 5.27
N TRP A 83 0.68 -11.31 4.16
CA TRP A 83 1.53 -10.95 3.03
C TRP A 83 2.27 -9.62 3.27
N THR A 84 3.22 -9.63 4.19
CA THR A 84 4.20 -8.55 4.35
C THR A 84 5.08 -8.43 3.10
N ALA A 85 5.82 -7.33 2.94
CA ALA A 85 6.80 -7.19 1.86
C ALA A 85 7.80 -8.35 1.86
N THR A 86 8.33 -8.72 3.03
CA THR A 86 9.26 -9.85 3.19
C THR A 86 8.62 -11.17 2.81
N GLN A 87 7.41 -11.45 3.29
CA GLN A 87 6.69 -12.69 2.98
C GLN A 87 6.39 -12.82 1.48
N PHE A 88 5.96 -11.72 0.85
CA PHE A 88 5.73 -11.68 -0.58
C PHE A 88 7.01 -11.95 -1.37
N GLY A 89 8.10 -11.23 -1.05
CA GLY A 89 9.37 -11.37 -1.76
C GLY A 89 9.95 -12.78 -1.72
N THR A 90 9.74 -13.50 -0.61
CA THR A 90 10.22 -14.87 -0.43
C THR A 90 9.31 -15.91 -1.11
N ASN A 91 8.01 -15.63 -1.22
CA ASN A 91 7.01 -16.63 -1.61
C ASN A 91 6.04 -16.10 -2.69
N LYS A 92 6.57 -15.40 -3.71
CA LYS A 92 5.77 -14.85 -4.83
C LYS A 92 4.83 -15.89 -5.48
N PRO A 93 5.27 -17.14 -5.78
CA PRO A 93 4.39 -18.16 -6.37
C PRO A 93 3.22 -18.55 -5.46
N ASP A 94 3.43 -18.61 -4.14
CA ASP A 94 2.38 -18.96 -3.18
C ASP A 94 1.33 -17.85 -3.06
N PHE A 95 1.75 -16.57 -3.15
CA PHE A 95 0.84 -15.45 -3.23
C PHE A 95 -0.05 -15.55 -4.47
N HIS A 96 0.54 -15.83 -5.64
CA HIS A 96 -0.22 -16.02 -6.87
C HIS A 96 -1.20 -17.19 -6.75
N ALA A 97 -0.74 -18.34 -6.27
CA ALA A 97 -1.58 -19.52 -6.05
C ALA A 97 -2.74 -19.24 -5.07
N MET A 98 -2.50 -18.44 -4.02
CA MET A 98 -3.53 -17.99 -3.09
C MET A 98 -4.59 -17.13 -3.80
N LEU A 99 -4.20 -16.20 -4.67
CA LEU A 99 -5.13 -15.38 -5.44
C LEU A 99 -5.98 -16.24 -6.40
N VAL A 100 -5.36 -17.20 -7.10
CA VAL A 100 -6.06 -18.11 -8.02
C VAL A 100 -7.08 -18.98 -7.28
N ARG A 101 -6.70 -19.57 -6.13
CA ARG A 101 -7.63 -20.36 -5.30
C ARG A 101 -8.84 -19.55 -4.84
N ASN A 102 -8.67 -18.25 -4.63
CA ASN A 102 -9.71 -17.36 -4.14
C ASN A 102 -10.31 -16.46 -5.24
N GLU A 103 -10.12 -16.82 -6.53
CA GLU A 103 -10.59 -16.01 -7.65
C GLU A 103 -12.09 -15.72 -7.59
N ALA A 104 -12.90 -16.70 -7.20
CA ALA A 104 -14.34 -16.52 -7.04
C ALA A 104 -14.69 -15.43 -6.02
N LEU A 105 -13.95 -15.36 -4.90
CA LEU A 105 -14.13 -14.32 -3.88
C LEU A 105 -13.70 -12.94 -4.39
N LEU A 106 -12.68 -12.88 -5.22
CA LEU A 106 -12.23 -11.63 -5.84
C LEU A 106 -13.23 -11.11 -6.88
N ARG A 107 -13.86 -12.01 -7.66
CA ARG A 107 -14.87 -11.65 -8.68
C ARG A 107 -16.22 -11.31 -8.08
N TYR A 108 -16.63 -11.99 -7.01
CA TYR A 108 -17.90 -11.79 -6.32
C TYR A 108 -17.73 -11.12 -4.96
N PRO A 109 -17.49 -9.83 -4.93
CA PRO A 109 -16.94 -9.11 -3.78
C PRO A 109 -17.92 -8.95 -2.59
N ARG A 110 -19.16 -9.44 -2.67
CA ARG A 110 -20.10 -9.36 -1.54
C ARG A 110 -19.60 -10.08 -0.29
N GLN A 111 -18.82 -11.15 -0.46
CA GLN A 111 -18.27 -11.94 0.65
C GLN A 111 -16.88 -11.44 1.08
N SER A 112 -16.03 -11.05 0.14
CA SER A 112 -14.63 -10.68 0.40
C SER A 112 -14.38 -9.19 0.58
N GLY A 113 -15.37 -8.32 0.33
CA GLY A 113 -15.20 -6.88 0.28
C GLY A 113 -14.97 -6.37 -1.14
N ARG A 114 -15.47 -5.16 -1.41
CA ARG A 114 -15.44 -4.54 -2.73
C ARG A 114 -14.23 -3.62 -2.87
N TYR A 115 -13.76 -3.49 -4.12
CA TYR A 115 -12.79 -2.44 -4.48
C TYR A 115 -13.43 -1.04 -4.30
N SER A 116 -12.60 -0.03 -4.08
CA SER A 116 -13.06 1.36 -4.16
C SER A 116 -13.62 1.68 -5.56
N ASN A 117 -14.54 2.64 -5.63
CA ASN A 117 -15.39 2.92 -6.80
C ASN A 117 -14.67 3.27 -8.11
N HIS A 118 -13.34 3.44 -8.09
CA HIS A 118 -12.54 3.86 -9.26
C HIS A 118 -11.75 2.71 -9.92
N ARG A 119 -11.93 1.46 -9.49
CA ARG A 119 -11.17 0.32 -10.02
C ARG A 119 -11.93 -0.40 -11.14
N GLN A 120 -11.26 -0.55 -12.28
CA GLN A 120 -11.80 -1.26 -13.43
C GLN A 120 -11.87 -2.77 -13.18
N TYR A 121 -12.74 -3.45 -13.91
CA TYR A 121 -12.99 -4.88 -13.80
C TYR A 121 -11.73 -5.77 -13.95
N GLN A 122 -10.79 -5.34 -14.80
CA GLN A 122 -9.51 -6.03 -15.02
C GLN A 122 -8.63 -6.12 -13.76
N SER A 123 -8.74 -5.15 -12.85
CA SER A 123 -7.96 -5.14 -11.59
C SER A 123 -8.33 -6.27 -10.62
N LYS A 124 -9.35 -7.07 -10.93
CA LYS A 124 -9.87 -8.14 -10.06
C LYS A 124 -9.35 -9.53 -10.43
N GLN A 125 -8.61 -9.63 -11.51
CA GLN A 125 -8.06 -10.92 -11.95
C GLN A 125 -6.79 -11.25 -11.17
N PRO A 126 -6.61 -12.51 -10.72
CA PRO A 126 -5.42 -12.94 -9.99
C PRO A 126 -4.11 -12.54 -10.64
N ASP A 127 -3.96 -12.76 -11.95
CA ASP A 127 -2.75 -12.43 -12.71
C ASP A 127 -2.47 -10.94 -12.75
N HIS A 128 -3.51 -10.11 -12.84
CA HIS A 128 -3.37 -8.64 -12.80
C HIS A 128 -2.93 -8.15 -11.42
N ILE A 129 -3.54 -8.69 -10.35
CA ILE A 129 -3.14 -8.36 -8.98
C ILE A 129 -1.70 -8.79 -8.77
N PHE A 130 -1.37 -10.04 -9.10
CA PHE A 130 -0.02 -10.57 -8.96
C PHE A 130 1.01 -9.71 -9.69
N ARG A 131 0.79 -9.42 -10.98
CA ARG A 131 1.70 -8.59 -11.77
C ARG A 131 1.90 -7.20 -11.19
N THR A 132 0.83 -6.59 -10.66
CA THR A 132 0.93 -5.28 -10.01
C THR A 132 1.77 -5.34 -8.74
N PHE A 133 1.57 -6.37 -7.91
CA PHE A 133 2.34 -6.59 -6.70
C PHE A 133 3.80 -6.90 -6.99
N ASP A 134 4.06 -7.73 -8.00
CA ASP A 134 5.40 -8.14 -8.41
C ASP A 134 6.21 -6.95 -8.92
N THR A 135 5.66 -6.19 -9.87
CA THR A 135 6.35 -5.01 -10.41
C THR A 135 6.51 -3.89 -9.36
N PHE A 136 5.58 -3.76 -8.41
CA PHE A 136 5.75 -2.83 -7.30
C PHE A 136 6.84 -3.27 -6.32
N TYR A 137 6.91 -4.55 -6.02
CA TYR A 137 7.97 -5.11 -5.18
C TYR A 137 9.34 -4.86 -5.80
N ASP A 138 9.50 -5.13 -7.09
CA ASP A 138 10.74 -4.91 -7.82
C ASP A 138 11.12 -3.41 -7.84
N TRP A 139 10.14 -2.51 -7.98
CA TRP A 139 10.36 -1.08 -7.85
C TRP A 139 10.81 -0.69 -6.44
N LEU A 140 10.13 -1.18 -5.40
CA LEU A 140 10.43 -0.87 -4.00
C LEU A 140 11.84 -1.28 -3.61
N PHE A 141 12.29 -2.44 -4.10
CA PHE A 141 13.59 -3.01 -3.79
C PHE A 141 14.63 -2.82 -4.90
N SER A 142 14.36 -1.97 -5.91
CA SER A 142 15.27 -1.70 -7.02
C SER A 142 16.65 -1.20 -6.59
N GLN A 143 16.75 -0.56 -5.42
CA GLN A 143 17.98 -0.10 -4.78
C GLN A 143 18.27 -0.85 -3.47
N GLY A 144 17.64 -2.03 -3.26
CA GLY A 144 17.78 -2.86 -2.05
C GLY A 144 16.86 -2.48 -0.90
N SER A 145 16.44 -1.22 -0.77
CA SER A 145 15.49 -0.74 0.21
C SER A 145 14.84 0.57 -0.23
N PHE A 146 13.71 0.93 0.39
CA PHE A 146 13.10 2.23 0.14
C PHE A 146 13.99 3.39 0.59
N GLN A 147 14.72 3.23 1.68
CA GLN A 147 15.70 4.24 2.13
C GLN A 147 16.78 4.47 1.07
N SER A 148 17.37 3.41 0.54
CA SER A 148 18.38 3.49 -0.53
C SER A 148 17.79 4.05 -1.83
N LEU A 149 16.51 3.77 -2.11
CA LEU A 149 15.78 4.36 -3.23
C LEU A 149 15.65 5.89 -3.06
N LEU A 150 15.31 6.37 -1.87
CA LEU A 150 15.27 7.82 -1.58
C LEU A 150 16.64 8.47 -1.71
N GLU A 151 17.70 7.82 -1.25
CA GLU A 151 19.07 8.29 -1.43
C GLU A 151 19.48 8.34 -2.90
N HIS A 152 19.03 7.37 -3.70
CA HIS A 152 19.24 7.37 -5.15
C HIS A 152 18.50 8.56 -5.80
N VAL A 153 17.24 8.83 -5.43
CA VAL A 153 16.49 10.00 -5.88
C VAL A 153 17.24 11.29 -5.52
N HIS A 154 17.65 11.41 -4.27
CA HIS A 154 18.36 12.59 -3.78
C HIS A 154 19.67 12.86 -4.54
N ARG A 155 20.45 11.82 -4.84
CA ARG A 155 21.69 11.94 -5.64
C ARG A 155 21.42 12.44 -7.07
N ASN A 156 20.29 12.07 -7.66
CA ASN A 156 19.95 12.45 -9.04
C ASN A 156 19.23 13.81 -9.16
N CYS A 157 18.52 14.23 -8.12
CA CYS A 157 17.67 15.42 -8.15
C CYS A 157 18.12 16.51 -7.17
N GLY A 158 19.13 16.25 -6.36
CA GLY A 158 19.56 17.16 -5.29
C GLY A 158 18.46 17.36 -4.24
N GLN A 159 18.36 18.58 -3.70
CA GLN A 159 17.35 18.95 -2.68
C GLN A 159 16.09 19.57 -3.27
N GLU A 160 15.89 19.50 -4.58
CA GLU A 160 14.72 20.07 -5.23
C GLU A 160 13.51 19.11 -5.12
N PRO A 161 12.49 19.41 -4.31
CA PRO A 161 11.39 18.49 -4.04
C PRO A 161 10.57 18.14 -5.28
N THR A 162 10.38 19.12 -6.20
CA THR A 162 9.62 18.90 -7.43
C THR A 162 10.33 17.93 -8.35
N ALA A 163 11.66 18.09 -8.52
CA ALA A 163 12.46 17.17 -9.32
C ALA A 163 12.48 15.77 -8.73
N GLY A 164 12.57 15.66 -7.40
CA GLY A 164 12.48 14.39 -6.69
C GLY A 164 11.13 13.70 -6.89
N PHE A 165 10.04 14.45 -6.79
CA PHE A 165 8.69 13.94 -7.04
C PHE A 165 8.54 13.44 -8.49
N ASP A 166 8.97 14.24 -9.48
CA ASP A 166 8.89 13.88 -10.90
C ASP A 166 9.75 12.65 -11.23
N PHE A 167 10.89 12.53 -10.58
CA PHE A 167 11.76 11.36 -10.74
C PHE A 167 11.09 10.10 -10.21
N MET A 168 10.58 10.13 -8.98
CA MET A 168 9.82 9.04 -8.36
C MET A 168 8.58 8.67 -9.18
N TYR A 169 7.86 9.68 -9.67
CA TYR A 169 6.67 9.48 -10.50
C TYR A 169 7.01 8.73 -11.79
N ARG A 170 8.12 9.08 -12.46
CA ARG A 170 8.60 8.38 -13.66
C ARG A 170 9.02 6.95 -13.37
N MET A 171 9.69 6.70 -12.25
CA MET A 171 10.05 5.35 -11.84
C MET A 171 8.81 4.47 -11.61
N LEU A 172 7.73 5.01 -11.04
CA LEU A 172 6.47 4.33 -10.81
C LEU A 172 5.72 3.96 -12.10
N ASN A 173 6.04 4.56 -13.24
CA ASN A 173 5.43 4.20 -14.53
C ASN A 173 5.76 2.76 -14.95
N GLY A 174 6.80 2.15 -14.39
CA GLY A 174 7.14 0.74 -14.58
C GLY A 174 6.25 -0.23 -13.80
N VAL A 175 5.48 0.27 -12.83
CA VAL A 175 4.58 -0.56 -12.03
C VAL A 175 3.29 -0.85 -12.80
N SER A 176 3.07 -2.12 -13.08
CA SER A 176 1.89 -2.58 -13.82
C SER A 176 0.60 -2.19 -13.10
N GLY A 177 -0.39 -1.70 -13.85
CA GLY A 177 -1.69 -1.32 -13.28
C GLY A 177 -1.69 -0.01 -12.46
N PHE A 178 -0.53 0.64 -12.29
CA PHE A 178 -0.41 1.94 -11.66
C PHE A 178 -0.48 3.04 -12.74
N GLY A 179 -1.68 3.56 -12.99
CA GLY A 179 -1.88 4.71 -13.88
C GLY A 179 -1.61 6.05 -13.18
N ARG A 180 -1.73 7.15 -13.92
CA ARG A 180 -1.46 8.52 -13.43
C ARG A 180 -2.10 8.84 -12.09
N LEU A 181 -3.37 8.44 -11.88
CA LEU A 181 -4.10 8.71 -10.65
C LEU A 181 -3.51 7.92 -9.47
N ALA A 182 -3.20 6.63 -9.67
CA ALA A 182 -2.64 5.79 -8.62
C ALA A 182 -1.24 6.25 -8.19
N ASN A 183 -0.37 6.61 -9.15
CA ASN A 183 0.95 7.19 -8.88
C ASN A 183 0.82 8.47 -8.03
N SER A 184 -0.10 9.38 -8.42
CA SER A 184 -0.30 10.64 -7.71
C SER A 184 -0.86 10.43 -6.30
N ILE A 185 -1.79 9.48 -6.10
CA ILE A 185 -2.34 9.18 -4.77
C ILE A 185 -1.24 8.55 -3.89
N PHE A 186 -0.52 7.57 -4.42
CA PHE A 186 0.53 6.87 -3.68
C PHE A 186 1.62 7.82 -3.18
N LEU A 187 2.13 8.72 -4.03
CA LEU A 187 3.21 9.65 -3.66
C LEU A 187 2.76 10.78 -2.71
N ARG A 188 1.46 10.93 -2.45
CA ARG A 188 0.91 11.91 -1.50
C ARG A 188 0.56 11.32 -0.14
N CYS A 189 0.56 9.99 -0.01
CA CYS A 189 0.34 9.29 1.26
C CYS A 189 1.62 9.18 2.08
#